data_d80ec7b797c9baff8946045ea3e9ee5d
#
_entry.id   d80ec7b797c9baff8946045ea3e9ee5d
#
_cell.length_a   1.000
_cell.length_b   1.000
_cell.length_c   1.000
_cell.angle_alpha   90.00
_cell.angle_beta   90.00
_cell.angle_gamma   90.00
#
_symmetry.space_group_name_H-M   'P 1'
#
loop_
_entity.id
_entity.type
_entity.pdbx_description
1 polymer ?
#
loop_
_entity_poly.entity_id
_entity_poly.type
_entity_poly.pdbx_seq_one_letter_code
_entity_poly.pdbx_strand_id
1 'polypeptide(L)'
;MRDVWQLPLRILSSLYLLCTWSAGAGAASPPQAELHLRRAAAPDNTRLCSDWAHKIPTVTVAACMAADLQAAPQRTVQGRSIYTRDVTSPDARVRVLVVGAMHGDELSSSALALQWIAQAQDTGSNVQWRFIPMLNPDGVFAKPSRRTNANGVDLNRNFPTPNWKREAAYYWEQRTRRDPRRWPGPQPLSEPESRYLNAQMRAFKPHLIVSIHAPYGLLDYDGPSTPPPKLGRLYLDQVGIFPGSLGNFGGIQEGMPVVTIELPSATHAPGEAETRQMWIDLLRWIAQHIKV
;
A
#
# COMPACT_ATOMS: atom_id res chain seq x y z
N MET A 1 -24.88 60.30 3.30
CA MET A 1 -26.02 60.07 4.19
C MET A 1 -25.58 58.91 5.07
N ARG A 2 -25.01 59.20 6.24
CA ARG A 2 -25.63 59.25 7.57
C ARG A 2 -26.30 57.93 7.91
N ASP A 3 -25.98 57.16 8.97
CA ASP A 3 -25.67 57.57 10.35
C ASP A 3 -24.94 56.45 11.11
N VAL A 4 -24.09 56.90 11.94
CA VAL A 4 -23.36 56.43 13.10
C VAL A 4 -24.34 56.13 14.26
N TRP A 5 -24.09 55.04 15.03
CA TRP A 5 -24.52 54.99 16.44
C TRP A 5 -23.38 54.42 17.31
N GLN A 6 -22.98 55.31 18.25
CA GLN A 6 -22.00 55.09 19.31
C GLN A 6 -22.70 54.77 20.64
N LEU A 7 -22.10 53.84 21.42
CA LEU A 7 -21.83 53.80 22.88
C LEU A 7 -23.03 53.86 23.88
N PRO A 8 -22.89 53.33 25.14
CA PRO A 8 -21.83 53.72 26.07
C PRO A 8 -21.25 52.65 27.03
N LEU A 9 -20.05 52.99 27.49
CA LEU A 9 -19.34 52.51 28.69
C LEU A 9 -20.21 52.58 29.96
N ARG A 10 -20.11 51.55 30.84
CA ARG A 10 -20.37 51.72 32.27
C ARG A 10 -19.21 51.14 33.07
N ILE A 11 -18.52 52.06 33.71
CA ILE A 11 -17.55 51.87 34.81
C ILE A 11 -18.37 51.66 36.09
N LEU A 12 -18.07 50.69 36.88
CA LEU A 12 -18.41 50.62 38.30
C LEU A 12 -17.20 50.08 39.11
N SER A 13 -16.78 50.98 39.98
CA SER A 13 -15.62 50.90 40.85
C SER A 13 -15.93 50.09 42.12
N SER A 14 -14.89 49.50 42.65
CA SER A 14 -14.53 49.35 44.08
C SER A 14 -15.32 48.42 45.00
N LEU A 15 -14.63 47.44 45.54
CA LEU A 15 -14.36 47.41 47.02
C LEU A 15 -13.26 46.37 47.34
N TYR A 16 -12.20 46.90 47.92
CA TYR A 16 -11.13 46.07 48.56
C TYR A 16 -11.66 45.48 49.86
N LEU A 17 -11.53 44.19 50.03
CA LEU A 17 -11.58 43.58 51.36
C LEU A 17 -10.30 42.76 51.55
N LEU A 18 -9.38 43.30 52.31
CA LEU A 18 -8.19 42.63 52.88
C LEU A 18 -8.65 41.61 53.92
N CYS A 19 -8.49 40.35 53.68
CA CYS A 19 -8.44 39.33 54.73
C CYS A 19 -7.06 38.65 54.69
N THR A 20 -6.21 39.00 55.62
CA THR A 20 -5.00 38.29 56.01
C THR A 20 -5.39 36.99 56.70
N TRP A 21 -5.00 35.86 56.15
CA TRP A 21 -4.90 34.63 56.90
C TRP A 21 -3.52 33.98 56.67
N SER A 22 -2.82 33.87 57.75
CA SER A 22 -1.52 33.26 57.91
C SER A 22 -1.64 31.71 58.02
N ALA A 23 -0.57 31.09 57.59
CA ALA A 23 -0.02 29.80 58.07
C ALA A 23 -0.47 28.50 57.40
N GLY A 24 0.43 27.96 56.65
CA GLY A 24 0.97 26.62 56.87
C GLY A 24 0.09 25.43 56.50
N ALA A 25 0.21 24.95 55.26
CA ALA A 25 0.08 23.52 55.03
C ALA A 25 0.92 23.19 53.79
N GLY A 26 1.89 22.30 53.98
CA GLY A 26 2.72 21.78 52.89
C GLY A 26 1.84 21.15 51.80
N ALA A 27 1.93 21.70 50.61
CA ALA A 27 1.34 21.09 49.45
C ALA A 27 2.14 19.84 49.11
N ALA A 28 1.60 18.68 49.44
CA ALA A 28 2.05 17.42 48.88
C ALA A 28 1.80 17.47 47.37
N SER A 29 2.85 17.39 46.58
CA SER A 29 2.75 17.20 45.13
C SER A 29 1.89 15.97 44.84
N PRO A 30 0.93 16.05 43.88
CA PRO A 30 0.19 14.87 43.51
C PRO A 30 1.16 13.82 42.96
N PRO A 31 0.94 12.51 43.19
CA PRO A 31 1.77 11.47 42.64
C PRO A 31 1.75 11.61 41.13
N GLN A 32 2.93 11.71 40.53
CA GLN A 32 3.10 11.59 39.10
C GLN A 32 2.57 10.21 38.69
N ALA A 33 1.35 10.17 38.18
CA ALA A 33 0.84 9.00 37.48
C ALA A 33 1.77 8.81 36.26
N GLU A 34 2.74 7.91 36.41
CA GLU A 34 3.49 7.37 35.25
C GLU A 34 2.48 6.78 34.31
N LEU A 35 2.19 7.56 33.25
CA LEU A 35 1.44 7.10 32.11
C LEU A 35 2.33 6.10 31.36
N HIS A 36 2.37 4.87 31.87
CA HIS A 36 2.88 3.74 31.10
C HIS A 36 1.98 3.62 29.88
N LEU A 37 2.35 4.30 28.80
CA LEU A 37 1.91 3.95 27.46
C LEU A 37 2.25 2.47 27.27
N ARG A 38 1.30 1.60 27.58
CA ARG A 38 1.37 0.20 27.20
C ARG A 38 1.49 0.20 25.69
N ARG A 39 2.73 0.05 25.21
CA ARG A 39 3.00 -0.28 23.82
C ARG A 39 2.15 -1.53 23.57
N ALA A 40 1.10 -1.41 22.76
CA ALA A 40 0.27 -2.55 22.37
C ALA A 40 1.25 -3.65 21.95
N ALA A 41 1.12 -4.84 22.56
CA ALA A 41 1.95 -5.97 22.19
C ALA A 41 1.86 -6.12 20.66
N ALA A 42 3.02 -6.21 19.99
CA ALA A 42 3.04 -6.44 18.55
C ALA A 42 2.17 -7.67 18.25
N PRO A 43 1.32 -7.63 17.20
CA PRO A 43 0.46 -8.75 16.88
C PRO A 43 1.32 -10.00 16.72
N ASP A 44 0.88 -11.10 17.32
CA ASP A 44 1.56 -12.39 17.14
C ASP A 44 1.32 -12.88 15.71
N ASN A 45 2.28 -12.60 14.83
CA ASN A 45 2.25 -13.00 13.43
C ASN A 45 2.73 -14.44 13.20
N THR A 46 2.97 -15.23 14.25
CA THR A 46 3.54 -16.59 14.15
C THR A 46 2.71 -17.48 13.23
N ARG A 47 1.39 -17.52 13.45
CA ARG A 47 0.50 -18.33 12.61
C ARG A 47 0.46 -17.82 11.16
N LEU A 48 0.33 -16.51 10.98
CA LEU A 48 0.37 -15.88 9.67
C LEU A 48 1.64 -16.30 8.90
N CYS A 49 2.80 -16.14 9.53
CA CYS A 49 4.09 -16.39 8.91
C CYS A 49 4.34 -17.88 8.66
N SER A 50 3.82 -18.76 9.52
CA SER A 50 3.80 -20.20 9.27
C SER A 50 2.98 -20.55 8.02
N ASP A 51 1.77 -19.99 7.89
CA ASP A 51 0.90 -20.21 6.73
C ASP A 51 1.55 -19.68 5.44
N TRP A 52 2.18 -18.52 5.50
CA TRP A 52 2.88 -17.93 4.33
C TRP A 52 4.09 -18.74 3.93
N ALA A 53 4.94 -19.14 4.88
CA ALA A 53 6.11 -19.97 4.61
C ALA A 53 5.74 -21.35 4.05
N HIS A 54 4.63 -21.93 4.49
CA HIS A 54 4.11 -23.19 3.92
C HIS A 54 3.59 -23.01 2.48
N LYS A 55 3.00 -21.83 2.18
CA LYS A 55 2.36 -21.58 0.89
C LYS A 55 3.30 -21.03 -0.18
N ILE A 56 4.25 -20.19 0.19
CA ILE A 56 5.13 -19.46 -0.73
C ILE A 56 6.54 -20.02 -0.65
N PRO A 57 7.04 -20.70 -1.69
CA PRO A 57 8.28 -21.53 -1.61
C PRO A 57 9.53 -20.81 -1.14
N THR A 58 9.63 -19.49 -1.39
CA THR A 58 10.83 -18.70 -1.08
C THR A 58 10.69 -17.83 0.17
N VAL A 59 9.58 -17.97 0.91
CA VAL A 59 9.33 -17.25 2.16
C VAL A 59 9.66 -18.13 3.35
N THR A 60 10.46 -17.62 4.28
CA THR A 60 10.70 -18.25 5.58
C THR A 60 9.87 -17.61 6.68
N VAL A 61 9.58 -18.37 7.74
CA VAL A 61 8.90 -17.83 8.92
C VAL A 61 9.69 -16.63 9.49
N ALA A 62 11.01 -16.75 9.57
CA ALA A 62 11.88 -15.69 10.08
C ALA A 62 11.78 -14.40 9.26
N ALA A 63 11.85 -14.49 7.92
CA ALA A 63 11.73 -13.31 7.05
C ALA A 63 10.35 -12.64 7.15
N CYS A 64 9.27 -13.43 7.24
CA CYS A 64 7.93 -12.91 7.43
C CYS A 64 7.76 -12.24 8.79
N MET A 65 8.29 -12.82 9.86
CA MET A 65 8.24 -12.22 11.22
C MET A 65 9.03 -10.91 11.27
N ALA A 66 10.21 -10.86 10.64
CA ALA A 66 11.04 -9.65 10.57
C ALA A 66 10.35 -8.51 9.79
N ALA A 67 9.45 -8.83 8.87
CA ALA A 67 8.67 -7.83 8.15
C ALA A 67 7.69 -7.04 9.04
N ASP A 68 7.37 -7.51 10.24
CA ASP A 68 6.50 -6.86 11.22
C ASP A 68 5.19 -6.35 10.60
N LEU A 69 4.45 -7.25 9.96
CA LEU A 69 3.25 -6.95 9.21
C LEU A 69 2.08 -6.57 10.13
N GLN A 70 1.33 -5.56 9.76
CA GLN A 70 0.16 -5.07 10.48
C GLN A 70 -1.12 -5.43 9.72
N ALA A 71 -2.09 -6.04 10.41
CA ALA A 71 -3.38 -6.36 9.81
C ALA A 71 -4.19 -5.09 9.55
N ALA A 72 -4.66 -4.92 8.33
CA ALA A 72 -5.63 -3.89 8.01
C ALA A 72 -7.01 -4.21 8.62
N PRO A 73 -7.83 -3.18 8.92
CA PRO A 73 -9.20 -3.41 9.39
C PRO A 73 -10.10 -4.06 8.32
N GLN A 74 -9.80 -3.81 7.04
CA GLN A 74 -10.55 -4.39 5.94
C GLN A 74 -10.29 -5.89 5.81
N ARG A 75 -11.32 -6.61 5.34
CA ARG A 75 -11.27 -8.06 5.10
C ARG A 75 -11.54 -8.34 3.62
N THR A 76 -10.99 -9.45 3.15
CA THR A 76 -11.31 -10.00 1.84
C THR A 76 -12.70 -10.60 1.80
N VAL A 77 -13.13 -11.07 0.63
CA VAL A 77 -14.42 -11.77 0.46
C VAL A 77 -14.60 -12.92 1.44
N GLN A 78 -13.53 -13.71 1.72
CA GLN A 78 -13.57 -14.82 2.68
C GLN A 78 -13.20 -14.42 4.11
N GLY A 79 -13.16 -13.12 4.42
CA GLY A 79 -12.87 -12.62 5.76
C GLY A 79 -11.41 -12.68 6.17
N ARG A 80 -10.45 -12.94 5.26
CA ARG A 80 -9.01 -12.92 5.54
C ARG A 80 -8.52 -11.50 5.74
N SER A 81 -7.50 -11.33 6.59
CA SER A 81 -6.83 -10.03 6.73
C SER A 81 -5.96 -9.74 5.51
N ILE A 82 -5.95 -8.48 5.10
CA ILE A 82 -4.89 -7.91 4.26
C ILE A 82 -3.86 -7.30 5.20
N TYR A 83 -2.57 -7.49 4.92
CA TYR A 83 -1.50 -7.01 5.78
C TYR A 83 -0.68 -5.93 5.08
N THR A 84 -0.21 -4.97 5.87
CA THR A 84 0.65 -3.88 5.40
C THR A 84 1.89 -3.74 6.25
N ARG A 85 2.91 -3.11 5.69
CA ARG A 85 4.07 -2.61 6.41
C ARG A 85 4.42 -1.22 5.92
N ASP A 86 4.49 -0.26 6.82
CA ASP A 86 5.05 1.06 6.56
C ASP A 86 6.50 1.11 7.04
N VAL A 87 7.40 1.54 6.16
CA VAL A 87 8.80 1.82 6.50
C VAL A 87 9.08 3.28 6.13
N THR A 88 9.45 4.07 7.12
CA THR A 88 9.67 5.51 6.92
C THR A 88 10.93 5.97 7.64
N SER A 89 11.55 7.02 7.12
CA SER A 89 12.57 7.79 7.82
C SER A 89 12.08 9.23 8.09
N PRO A 90 12.65 9.94 9.07
CA PRO A 90 12.24 11.31 9.39
C PRO A 90 12.29 12.27 8.21
N ASP A 91 13.23 12.07 7.29
CA ASP A 91 13.46 12.94 6.14
C ASP A 91 12.78 12.45 4.85
N ALA A 92 11.93 11.41 4.95
CA ALA A 92 11.28 10.82 3.80
C ALA A 92 10.28 11.78 3.15
N ARG A 93 10.51 12.11 1.88
CA ARG A 93 9.65 13.00 1.08
C ARG A 93 8.88 12.25 -0.01
N VAL A 94 9.52 11.28 -0.62
CA VAL A 94 8.90 10.45 -1.68
C VAL A 94 8.08 9.35 -1.02
N ARG A 95 6.84 9.15 -1.45
CA ARG A 95 5.98 8.06 -1.00
C ARG A 95 5.84 7.01 -2.10
N VAL A 96 6.14 5.76 -1.76
CA VAL A 96 6.06 4.63 -2.69
C VAL A 96 5.15 3.54 -2.11
N LEU A 97 4.14 3.14 -2.89
CA LEU A 97 3.24 2.05 -2.56
C LEU A 97 3.66 0.81 -3.36
N VAL A 98 3.99 -0.27 -2.66
CA VAL A 98 4.38 -1.56 -3.26
C VAL A 98 3.27 -2.57 -3.03
N VAL A 99 2.81 -3.22 -4.11
CA VAL A 99 1.71 -4.19 -4.07
C VAL A 99 2.17 -5.51 -4.67
N GLY A 100 2.05 -6.59 -3.89
CA GLY A 100 2.27 -7.97 -4.34
C GLY A 100 0.98 -8.78 -4.31
N ALA A 101 0.99 -9.91 -5.01
CA ALA A 101 -0.09 -10.88 -5.11
C ALA A 101 -1.50 -10.27 -5.28
N MET A 102 -1.62 -9.33 -6.20
CA MET A 102 -2.92 -8.92 -6.74
C MET A 102 -3.56 -10.11 -7.45
N HIS A 103 -2.75 -10.90 -8.15
CA HIS A 103 -3.15 -12.23 -8.64
C HIS A 103 -2.61 -13.30 -7.68
N GLY A 104 -3.52 -14.14 -7.19
CA GLY A 104 -3.17 -15.08 -6.12
C GLY A 104 -2.32 -16.27 -6.58
N ASP A 105 -2.18 -16.51 -7.87
CA ASP A 105 -1.30 -17.55 -8.43
C ASP A 105 0.12 -17.03 -8.74
N GLU A 106 0.41 -15.75 -8.45
CA GLU A 106 1.72 -15.12 -8.63
C GLU A 106 2.47 -15.01 -7.28
N LEU A 107 2.81 -16.16 -6.68
CA LEU A 107 3.36 -16.25 -5.31
C LEU A 107 4.70 -15.53 -5.15
N SER A 108 5.51 -15.50 -6.20
CA SER A 108 6.81 -14.82 -6.23
C SER A 108 6.70 -13.32 -5.95
N SER A 109 5.59 -12.70 -6.30
CA SER A 109 5.34 -11.27 -6.08
C SER A 109 5.23 -10.92 -4.59
N SER A 110 4.60 -11.78 -3.78
CA SER A 110 4.59 -11.64 -2.31
C SER A 110 5.98 -11.82 -1.72
N ALA A 111 6.73 -12.80 -2.24
CA ALA A 111 8.09 -13.07 -1.75
C ALA A 111 9.04 -11.90 -2.03
N LEU A 112 9.00 -11.32 -3.24
CA LEU A 112 9.79 -10.13 -3.56
C LEU A 112 9.41 -8.95 -2.67
N ALA A 113 8.11 -8.72 -2.45
CA ALA A 113 7.66 -7.64 -1.57
C ALA A 113 8.18 -7.79 -0.14
N LEU A 114 8.22 -9.02 0.42
CA LEU A 114 8.81 -9.29 1.74
C LEU A 114 10.33 -9.05 1.76
N GLN A 115 11.05 -9.46 0.74
CA GLN A 115 12.49 -9.20 0.61
C GLN A 115 12.78 -7.69 0.56
N TRP A 116 11.95 -6.93 -0.12
CA TRP A 116 12.08 -5.48 -0.22
C TRP A 116 11.69 -4.73 1.06
N ILE A 117 10.81 -5.27 1.89
CA ILE A 117 10.58 -4.74 3.24
C ILE A 117 11.89 -4.77 4.04
N ALA A 118 12.62 -5.90 4.04
CA ALA A 118 13.90 -6.00 4.73
C ALA A 118 14.91 -4.99 4.19
N GLN A 119 15.04 -4.84 2.87
CA GLN A 119 15.95 -3.86 2.26
C GLN A 119 15.56 -2.40 2.58
N ALA A 120 14.27 -2.10 2.65
CA ALA A 120 13.79 -0.77 3.03
C ALA A 120 14.10 -0.44 4.49
N GLN A 121 14.05 -1.42 5.39
CA GLN A 121 14.40 -1.28 6.80
C GLN A 121 15.90 -1.02 6.99
N ASP A 122 16.74 -1.62 6.16
CA ASP A 122 18.20 -1.54 6.28
C ASP A 122 18.80 -0.27 5.66
N THR A 123 18.18 0.31 4.65
CA THR A 123 18.83 1.34 3.80
C THR A 123 18.61 2.78 4.23
N GLY A 124 17.74 3.09 5.20
CA GLY A 124 17.53 4.47 5.68
C GLY A 124 17.29 5.49 4.56
N SER A 125 16.49 5.15 3.56
CA SER A 125 16.24 5.97 2.38
C SER A 125 15.34 7.18 2.69
N ASN A 126 15.42 8.25 1.87
CA ASN A 126 14.49 9.38 1.92
C ASN A 126 13.10 9.06 1.35
N VAL A 127 12.75 7.77 1.28
CA VAL A 127 11.48 7.25 0.76
C VAL A 127 10.65 6.70 1.90
N GLN A 128 9.40 7.13 1.94
CA GLN A 128 8.36 6.52 2.77
C GLN A 128 7.71 5.40 1.97
N TRP A 129 7.88 4.18 2.45
CA TRP A 129 7.35 2.99 1.83
C TRP A 129 6.06 2.54 2.52
N ARG A 130 5.08 2.13 1.72
CA ARG A 130 3.97 1.31 2.16
C ARG A 130 3.94 0.04 1.33
N PHE A 131 4.04 -1.10 1.99
CA PHE A 131 3.96 -2.41 1.36
C PHE A 131 2.61 -3.06 1.64
N ILE A 132 2.03 -3.67 0.62
CA ILE A 132 0.91 -4.60 0.69
C ILE A 132 1.40 -5.91 0.03
N PRO A 133 2.10 -6.78 0.77
CA PRO A 133 2.78 -7.92 0.15
C PRO A 133 1.82 -8.95 -0.46
N MET A 134 0.57 -8.99 0.00
CA MET A 134 -0.44 -9.93 -0.47
C MET A 134 -1.82 -9.26 -0.48
N LEU A 135 -2.20 -8.71 -1.64
CA LEU A 135 -3.50 -8.04 -1.78
C LEU A 135 -4.66 -9.04 -1.86
N ASN A 136 -4.46 -10.21 -2.46
CA ASN A 136 -5.47 -11.25 -2.71
C ASN A 136 -5.16 -12.56 -1.97
N PRO A 137 -5.23 -12.59 -0.64
CA PRO A 137 -4.96 -13.82 0.10
C PRO A 137 -5.96 -14.94 -0.21
N ASP A 138 -7.20 -14.62 -0.61
CA ASP A 138 -8.18 -15.63 -0.99
C ASP A 138 -7.75 -16.39 -2.24
N GLY A 139 -7.20 -15.69 -3.22
CA GLY A 139 -6.64 -16.31 -4.43
C GLY A 139 -5.37 -17.10 -4.13
N VAL A 140 -4.46 -16.56 -3.27
CA VAL A 140 -3.22 -17.22 -2.86
C VAL A 140 -3.51 -18.56 -2.17
N PHE A 141 -4.40 -18.56 -1.18
CA PHE A 141 -4.70 -19.73 -0.37
C PHE A 141 -5.75 -20.66 -0.96
N ALA A 142 -6.28 -20.35 -2.15
CA ALA A 142 -7.11 -21.30 -2.90
C ALA A 142 -6.32 -22.58 -3.24
N LYS A 143 -7.03 -23.67 -3.50
CA LYS A 143 -6.46 -24.98 -3.86
C LYS A 143 -7.02 -25.45 -5.20
N PRO A 144 -6.26 -25.32 -6.30
CA PRO A 144 -4.98 -24.63 -6.45
C PRO A 144 -5.09 -23.11 -6.29
N SER A 145 -3.94 -22.42 -6.12
CA SER A 145 -3.91 -20.95 -6.16
C SER A 145 -4.49 -20.44 -7.47
N ARG A 146 -5.18 -19.31 -7.43
CA ARG A 146 -5.85 -18.75 -8.61
C ARG A 146 -5.60 -17.26 -8.75
N ARG A 147 -5.60 -16.79 -9.99
CA ARG A 147 -5.43 -15.38 -10.34
C ARG A 147 -6.46 -14.48 -9.67
N THR A 148 -7.72 -14.86 -9.76
CA THR A 148 -8.87 -14.08 -9.29
C THR A 148 -9.05 -14.15 -7.77
N ASN A 149 -9.80 -13.22 -7.21
CA ASN A 149 -10.25 -13.28 -5.83
C ASN A 149 -11.34 -14.36 -5.58
N ALA A 150 -11.93 -14.39 -4.40
CA ALA A 150 -12.94 -15.40 -4.05
C ALA A 150 -14.22 -15.31 -4.88
N ASN A 151 -14.59 -14.13 -5.38
CA ASN A 151 -15.72 -13.92 -6.29
C ASN A 151 -15.40 -14.24 -7.74
N GLY A 152 -14.18 -14.66 -8.08
CA GLY A 152 -13.76 -14.93 -9.45
C GLY A 152 -13.40 -13.68 -10.24
N VAL A 153 -13.20 -12.54 -9.59
CA VAL A 153 -12.87 -11.27 -10.24
C VAL A 153 -11.36 -11.11 -10.38
N ASP A 154 -10.92 -10.72 -11.57
CA ASP A 154 -9.56 -10.23 -11.81
C ASP A 154 -9.42 -8.82 -11.22
N LEU A 155 -8.73 -8.71 -10.07
CA LEU A 155 -8.57 -7.45 -9.37
C LEU A 155 -7.86 -6.39 -10.21
N ASN A 156 -6.97 -6.81 -11.15
CA ASN A 156 -6.30 -5.91 -12.09
C ASN A 156 -7.18 -5.59 -13.34
N ARG A 157 -8.48 -5.77 -13.23
CA ARG A 157 -9.52 -5.34 -14.18
C ARG A 157 -10.68 -4.63 -13.47
N ASN A 158 -10.56 -4.42 -12.15
CA ASN A 158 -11.67 -3.95 -11.32
C ASN A 158 -11.52 -2.48 -10.86
N PHE A 159 -10.53 -1.72 -11.37
CA PHE A 159 -10.36 -0.30 -11.06
C PHE A 159 -11.23 0.59 -11.96
N PRO A 160 -11.64 1.80 -11.46
CA PRO A 160 -12.60 2.66 -12.15
C PRO A 160 -11.93 3.50 -13.26
N THR A 161 -11.51 2.86 -14.34
CA THR A 161 -11.00 3.54 -15.54
C THR A 161 -12.13 4.21 -16.33
N PRO A 162 -11.84 5.22 -17.17
CA PRO A 162 -12.86 5.87 -17.99
C PRO A 162 -13.65 4.85 -18.82
N ASN A 163 -14.96 5.05 -18.91
CA ASN A 163 -15.87 4.16 -19.65
C ASN A 163 -15.83 2.67 -19.25
N TRP A 164 -15.38 2.36 -18.03
CA TRP A 164 -15.17 1.00 -17.56
C TRP A 164 -16.36 0.06 -17.86
N LYS A 165 -17.60 0.51 -17.63
CA LYS A 165 -18.80 -0.32 -17.86
C LYS A 165 -18.90 -0.85 -19.28
N ARG A 166 -18.51 -0.03 -20.27
CA ARG A 166 -18.51 -0.41 -21.69
C ARG A 166 -17.24 -1.17 -22.06
N GLU A 167 -16.08 -0.64 -21.69
CA GLU A 167 -14.80 -1.10 -22.20
C GLU A 167 -14.29 -2.36 -21.49
N ALA A 168 -14.53 -2.50 -20.20
CA ALA A 168 -14.11 -3.71 -19.49
C ALA A 168 -14.95 -4.92 -19.90
N ALA A 169 -16.27 -4.75 -20.05
CA ALA A 169 -17.14 -5.81 -20.57
C ALA A 169 -16.77 -6.19 -21.99
N TYR A 170 -16.61 -5.19 -22.90
CA TYR A 170 -16.21 -5.43 -24.29
C TYR A 170 -14.85 -6.15 -24.37
N TYR A 171 -13.84 -5.69 -23.62
CA TYR A 171 -12.52 -6.32 -23.56
C TYR A 171 -12.64 -7.79 -23.12
N TRP A 172 -13.35 -8.03 -22.01
CA TRP A 172 -13.52 -9.39 -21.50
C TRP A 172 -14.21 -10.30 -22.52
N GLU A 173 -15.31 -9.83 -23.13
CA GLU A 173 -16.08 -10.62 -24.10
C GLU A 173 -15.33 -10.84 -25.41
N GLN A 174 -14.82 -9.77 -26.01
CA GLN A 174 -14.32 -9.80 -27.38
C GLN A 174 -12.82 -10.11 -27.48
N ARG A 175 -12.02 -9.62 -26.51
CA ARG A 175 -10.57 -9.79 -26.56
C ARG A 175 -10.10 -11.03 -25.77
N THR A 176 -10.75 -11.34 -24.69
CA THR A 176 -10.38 -12.52 -23.86
C THR A 176 -11.31 -13.72 -24.11
N ARG A 177 -12.32 -13.60 -24.94
CA ARG A 177 -13.32 -14.65 -25.21
C ARG A 177 -13.97 -15.15 -23.93
N ARG A 178 -14.29 -14.25 -23.01
CA ARG A 178 -14.86 -14.52 -21.68
C ARG A 178 -13.99 -15.46 -20.83
N ASP A 179 -12.67 -15.35 -20.94
CA ASP A 179 -11.75 -16.06 -20.04
C ASP A 179 -12.13 -15.74 -18.58
N PRO A 180 -12.53 -16.73 -17.79
CA PRO A 180 -12.96 -16.50 -16.40
C PRO A 180 -11.82 -15.94 -15.51
N ARG A 181 -10.57 -16.16 -15.91
CA ARG A 181 -9.42 -15.60 -15.20
C ARG A 181 -9.29 -14.08 -15.39
N ARG A 182 -10.02 -13.49 -16.35
CA ARG A 182 -9.95 -12.06 -16.71
C ARG A 182 -11.26 -11.32 -16.53
N TRP A 183 -12.19 -11.91 -15.79
CA TRP A 183 -13.48 -11.27 -15.52
C TRP A 183 -13.33 -10.03 -14.67
N PRO A 184 -13.79 -8.85 -15.13
CA PRO A 184 -13.57 -7.58 -14.44
C PRO A 184 -14.50 -7.36 -13.24
N GLY A 185 -15.44 -8.26 -12.98
CA GLY A 185 -16.48 -8.10 -11.97
C GLY A 185 -17.73 -7.38 -12.49
N PRO A 186 -18.77 -7.21 -11.65
CA PRO A 186 -20.04 -6.61 -12.05
C PRO A 186 -19.98 -5.07 -12.19
N GLN A 187 -19.05 -4.44 -11.47
CA GLN A 187 -18.83 -2.99 -11.50
C GLN A 187 -17.41 -2.66 -11.02
N PRO A 188 -16.88 -1.45 -11.34
CA PRO A 188 -15.59 -1.05 -10.82
C PRO A 188 -15.62 -0.99 -9.29
N LEU A 189 -14.54 -1.43 -8.68
CA LEU A 189 -14.41 -1.53 -7.22
C LEU A 189 -15.52 -2.39 -6.55
N SER A 190 -16.02 -3.40 -7.26
CA SER A 190 -16.95 -4.36 -6.66
C SER A 190 -16.31 -5.17 -5.52
N GLU A 191 -15.00 -5.37 -5.58
CA GLU A 191 -14.30 -6.26 -4.68
C GLU A 191 -13.72 -5.53 -3.46
N PRO A 192 -13.74 -6.14 -2.26
CA PRO A 192 -13.17 -5.52 -1.07
C PRO A 192 -11.67 -5.26 -1.22
N GLU A 193 -10.93 -6.11 -1.91
CA GLU A 193 -9.49 -5.97 -2.14
C GLU A 193 -9.18 -4.76 -3.02
N SER A 194 -9.89 -4.57 -4.13
CA SER A 194 -9.72 -3.42 -5.02
C SER A 194 -10.16 -2.11 -4.34
N ARG A 195 -11.25 -2.13 -3.57
CA ARG A 195 -11.66 -0.99 -2.72
C ARG A 195 -10.59 -0.64 -1.70
N TYR A 196 -10.01 -1.66 -1.06
CA TYR A 196 -8.94 -1.46 -0.09
C TYR A 196 -7.74 -0.77 -0.73
N LEU A 197 -7.22 -1.30 -1.85
CA LEU A 197 -6.08 -0.71 -2.55
C LEU A 197 -6.38 0.73 -2.99
N ASN A 198 -7.56 0.99 -3.56
CA ASN A 198 -7.98 2.34 -3.94
C ASN A 198 -8.03 3.30 -2.72
N ALA A 199 -8.51 2.83 -1.57
CA ALA A 199 -8.50 3.61 -0.34
C ALA A 199 -7.07 3.91 0.15
N GLN A 200 -6.13 2.94 0.03
CA GLN A 200 -4.73 3.15 0.34
C GLN A 200 -4.08 4.18 -0.59
N MET A 201 -4.35 4.13 -1.88
CA MET A 201 -3.87 5.13 -2.85
C MET A 201 -4.35 6.54 -2.46
N ARG A 202 -5.62 6.69 -2.11
CA ARG A 202 -6.19 8.00 -1.70
C ARG A 202 -5.64 8.50 -0.37
N ALA A 203 -5.45 7.62 0.62
CA ALA A 203 -4.98 7.98 1.96
C ALA A 203 -3.47 8.24 2.00
N PHE A 204 -2.69 7.40 1.37
CA PHE A 204 -1.23 7.48 1.36
C PHE A 204 -0.70 8.48 0.33
N LYS A 205 -1.45 8.72 -0.77
CA LYS A 205 -1.09 9.61 -1.88
C LYS A 205 0.32 9.31 -2.39
N PRO A 206 0.57 8.11 -2.91
CA PRO A 206 1.89 7.72 -3.38
C PRO A 206 2.32 8.58 -4.57
N HIS A 207 3.62 8.86 -4.67
CA HIS A 207 4.24 9.47 -5.84
C HIS A 207 4.67 8.43 -6.87
N LEU A 208 4.67 7.15 -6.45
CA LEU A 208 4.96 5.99 -7.28
C LEU A 208 4.22 4.78 -6.73
N ILE A 209 3.66 3.97 -7.62
CA ILE A 209 3.16 2.64 -7.31
C ILE A 209 4.08 1.61 -7.98
N VAL A 210 4.47 0.58 -7.23
CA VAL A 210 5.15 -0.60 -7.76
C VAL A 210 4.19 -1.78 -7.64
N SER A 211 3.76 -2.31 -8.78
CA SER A 211 2.88 -3.47 -8.87
C SER A 211 3.68 -4.70 -9.28
N ILE A 212 3.77 -5.70 -8.41
CA ILE A 212 4.58 -6.88 -8.64
C ILE A 212 3.70 -8.02 -9.13
N HIS A 213 4.02 -8.53 -10.30
CA HIS A 213 3.35 -9.58 -11.04
C HIS A 213 4.34 -10.65 -11.52
N ALA A 214 3.82 -11.68 -12.20
CA ALA A 214 4.54 -12.75 -12.90
C ALA A 214 3.61 -13.39 -13.95
N PRO A 215 4.09 -14.13 -14.98
CA PRO A 215 5.45 -14.66 -15.13
C PRO A 215 6.21 -14.18 -16.36
N TYR A 216 6.02 -12.95 -16.85
CA TYR A 216 6.50 -12.55 -18.20
C TYR A 216 7.99 -12.18 -18.27
N GLY A 217 8.66 -11.90 -17.16
CA GLY A 217 10.11 -11.60 -17.15
C GLY A 217 10.46 -10.24 -17.75
N LEU A 218 9.66 -9.20 -17.53
CA LEU A 218 9.83 -7.86 -18.09
C LEU A 218 9.39 -6.77 -17.11
N LEU A 219 9.57 -5.50 -17.49
CA LEU A 219 8.96 -4.33 -16.85
C LEU A 219 7.91 -3.73 -17.77
N ASP A 220 6.83 -3.24 -17.19
CA ASP A 220 5.88 -2.36 -17.83
C ASP A 220 5.74 -1.07 -17.03
N TYR A 221 5.31 -0.01 -17.70
CA TYR A 221 5.20 1.30 -17.08
C TYR A 221 4.02 2.09 -17.62
N ASP A 222 3.20 2.59 -16.72
CA ASP A 222 2.12 3.51 -16.99
C ASP A 222 2.34 4.81 -16.21
N GLY A 223 2.43 5.94 -16.88
CA GLY A 223 2.56 7.23 -16.19
C GLY A 223 3.20 8.35 -17.01
N PRO A 224 3.24 9.56 -16.43
CA PRO A 224 3.68 10.77 -17.14
C PRO A 224 5.20 10.95 -17.19
N SER A 225 5.99 10.25 -16.36
CA SER A 225 7.44 10.42 -16.29
C SER A 225 8.18 9.43 -17.19
N THR A 226 9.50 9.64 -17.35
CA THR A 226 10.36 8.70 -18.09
C THR A 226 10.39 7.34 -17.39
N PRO A 227 10.06 6.23 -18.08
CA PRO A 227 10.06 4.91 -17.47
C PRO A 227 11.46 4.42 -17.05
N PRO A 228 11.57 3.50 -16.09
CA PRO A 228 12.83 2.83 -15.83
C PRO A 228 13.18 1.92 -17.03
N PRO A 229 14.40 2.03 -17.58
CA PRO A 229 14.78 1.20 -18.72
C PRO A 229 14.96 -0.26 -18.35
N LYS A 230 15.31 -0.51 -17.09
CA LYS A 230 15.46 -1.85 -16.50
C LYS A 230 15.45 -1.80 -14.98
N LEU A 231 15.12 -2.94 -14.34
CA LEU A 231 15.39 -3.23 -12.93
C LEU A 231 16.04 -4.62 -12.85
N GLY A 232 17.30 -4.67 -12.43
CA GLY A 232 18.10 -5.91 -12.51
C GLY A 232 18.18 -6.42 -13.95
N ARG A 233 17.68 -7.62 -14.18
CA ARG A 233 17.65 -8.27 -15.52
C ARG A 233 16.34 -8.05 -16.27
N LEU A 234 15.37 -7.38 -15.66
CA LEU A 234 14.09 -7.08 -16.31
C LEU A 234 14.22 -5.79 -17.11
N TYR A 235 13.92 -5.86 -18.40
CA TYR A 235 13.94 -4.71 -19.31
C TYR A 235 12.52 -4.22 -19.56
N LEU A 236 12.40 -2.92 -19.84
CA LEU A 236 11.14 -2.31 -20.24
C LEU A 236 10.63 -2.92 -21.54
N ASP A 237 9.43 -3.48 -21.46
CA ASP A 237 8.66 -3.95 -22.62
C ASP A 237 7.17 -3.77 -22.29
N GLN A 238 6.49 -2.90 -23.06
CA GLN A 238 5.13 -2.50 -22.72
C GLN A 238 4.12 -3.63 -22.96
N VAL A 239 3.44 -4.05 -21.90
CA VAL A 239 2.38 -5.07 -21.97
C VAL A 239 1.09 -4.48 -22.53
N GLY A 240 0.87 -3.18 -22.34
CA GLY A 240 -0.27 -2.44 -22.85
C GLY A 240 -1.26 -1.98 -21.79
N ILE A 241 -2.14 -1.07 -22.18
CA ILE A 241 -3.13 -0.43 -21.33
C ILE A 241 -4.44 -1.22 -21.39
N PHE A 242 -4.93 -1.66 -20.23
CA PHE A 242 -6.16 -2.46 -20.15
C PHE A 242 -7.26 -1.75 -19.36
N PRO A 243 -8.53 -1.87 -19.78
CA PRO A 243 -9.65 -1.37 -19.00
C PRO A 243 -9.67 -2.00 -17.60
N GLY A 244 -9.78 -1.15 -16.57
CA GLY A 244 -9.83 -1.57 -15.17
C GLY A 244 -8.50 -2.02 -14.57
N SER A 245 -7.36 -1.90 -15.26
CA SER A 245 -6.04 -2.19 -14.68
C SER A 245 -5.58 -1.10 -13.75
N LEU A 246 -4.71 -1.47 -12.80
CA LEU A 246 -4.06 -0.53 -11.88
C LEU A 246 -3.18 0.47 -12.65
N GLY A 247 -2.45 0.02 -13.68
CA GLY A 247 -1.63 0.88 -14.50
C GLY A 247 -2.45 1.96 -15.20
N ASN A 248 -3.55 1.57 -15.87
CA ASN A 248 -4.46 2.52 -16.51
C ASN A 248 -5.09 3.49 -15.49
N PHE A 249 -5.60 2.99 -14.37
CA PHE A 249 -6.22 3.82 -13.34
C PHE A 249 -5.20 4.73 -12.65
N GLY A 250 -4.15 4.15 -12.05
CA GLY A 250 -3.15 4.90 -11.30
C GLY A 250 -2.26 5.76 -12.21
N GLY A 251 -1.67 5.15 -13.24
CA GLY A 251 -0.67 5.79 -14.10
C GLY A 251 -1.25 6.78 -15.08
N ILE A 252 -2.27 6.38 -15.83
CA ILE A 252 -2.83 7.20 -16.91
C ILE A 252 -3.88 8.18 -16.40
N GLN A 253 -4.84 7.72 -15.60
CA GLN A 253 -5.97 8.56 -15.17
C GLN A 253 -5.61 9.45 -13.98
N GLU A 254 -4.99 8.89 -12.93
CA GLU A 254 -4.68 9.63 -11.69
C GLU A 254 -3.29 10.30 -11.74
N GLY A 255 -2.48 10.03 -12.78
CA GLY A 255 -1.14 10.59 -12.94
C GLY A 255 -0.12 10.13 -11.89
N MET A 256 -0.42 9.05 -11.17
CA MET A 256 0.50 8.38 -10.25
C MET A 256 1.27 7.31 -11.01
N PRO A 257 2.56 7.50 -11.32
CA PRO A 257 3.33 6.50 -12.07
C PRO A 257 3.19 5.10 -11.48
N VAL A 258 2.97 4.11 -12.35
CA VAL A 258 2.92 2.69 -12.00
C VAL A 258 4.03 1.95 -12.72
N VAL A 259 5.00 1.44 -11.96
CA VAL A 259 5.98 0.48 -12.46
C VAL A 259 5.42 -0.90 -12.20
N THR A 260 5.17 -1.65 -13.27
CA THR A 260 4.75 -3.04 -13.18
C THR A 260 5.96 -3.94 -13.38
N ILE A 261 6.27 -4.73 -12.38
CA ILE A 261 7.31 -5.74 -12.42
C ILE A 261 6.66 -7.07 -12.75
N GLU A 262 7.02 -7.65 -13.87
CA GLU A 262 6.64 -9.01 -14.27
C GLU A 262 7.81 -9.95 -14.01
N LEU A 263 7.81 -10.65 -12.88
CA LEU A 263 8.86 -11.61 -12.55
C LEU A 263 8.85 -12.79 -13.55
N PRO A 264 10.00 -13.46 -13.79
CA PRO A 264 10.07 -14.56 -14.77
C PRO A 264 9.41 -15.86 -14.29
N SER A 265 9.10 -15.99 -12.99
CA SER A 265 8.45 -17.17 -12.41
C SER A 265 7.31 -16.77 -11.49
N ALA A 266 6.14 -17.38 -11.64
CA ALA A 266 4.99 -17.15 -10.76
C ALA A 266 5.19 -17.69 -9.35
N THR A 267 6.07 -18.67 -9.15
CA THR A 267 6.22 -19.37 -7.87
C THR A 267 7.52 -19.06 -7.14
N HIS A 268 8.60 -18.72 -7.84
CA HIS A 268 9.92 -18.50 -7.26
C HIS A 268 10.37 -17.06 -7.48
N ALA A 269 10.61 -16.35 -6.40
CA ALA A 269 11.22 -15.02 -6.47
C ALA A 269 12.68 -15.12 -6.96
N PRO A 270 13.22 -14.06 -7.56
CA PRO A 270 14.63 -13.98 -7.91
C PRO A 270 15.53 -14.21 -6.70
N GLY A 271 16.75 -14.69 -6.93
CA GLY A 271 17.75 -14.82 -5.87
C GLY A 271 18.14 -13.48 -5.27
N GLU A 272 18.78 -13.50 -4.10
CA GLU A 272 19.12 -12.32 -3.30
C GLU A 272 19.90 -11.26 -4.09
N ALA A 273 20.90 -11.65 -4.87
CA ALA A 273 21.72 -10.73 -5.66
C ALA A 273 20.86 -9.98 -6.70
N GLU A 274 19.96 -10.67 -7.39
CA GLU A 274 19.07 -10.07 -8.38
C GLU A 274 18.05 -9.15 -7.71
N THR A 275 17.42 -9.60 -6.61
CA THR A 275 16.48 -8.80 -5.83
C THR A 275 17.11 -7.51 -5.33
N ARG A 276 18.35 -7.56 -4.84
CA ARG A 276 19.13 -6.40 -4.41
C ARG A 276 19.45 -5.47 -5.59
N GLN A 277 19.82 -6.01 -6.74
CA GLN A 277 20.08 -5.20 -7.92
C GLN A 277 18.84 -4.48 -8.41
N MET A 278 17.68 -5.16 -8.45
CA MET A 278 16.39 -4.55 -8.78
C MET A 278 16.05 -3.40 -7.83
N TRP A 279 16.31 -3.58 -6.53
CA TRP A 279 16.09 -2.54 -5.51
C TRP A 279 16.98 -1.31 -5.73
N ILE A 280 18.28 -1.53 -5.96
CA ILE A 280 19.24 -0.44 -6.23
C ILE A 280 18.85 0.34 -7.49
N ASP A 281 18.48 -0.36 -8.56
CA ASP A 281 18.06 0.27 -9.81
C ASP A 281 16.76 1.08 -9.61
N LEU A 282 15.80 0.57 -8.85
CA LEU A 282 14.57 1.26 -8.51
C LEU A 282 14.85 2.55 -7.71
N LEU A 283 15.66 2.48 -6.65
CA LEU A 283 16.03 3.65 -5.85
C LEU A 283 16.73 4.72 -6.67
N ARG A 284 17.66 4.32 -7.55
CA ARG A 284 18.35 5.23 -8.45
C ARG A 284 17.38 5.92 -9.41
N TRP A 285 16.47 5.16 -9.99
CA TRP A 285 15.47 5.72 -10.90
C TRP A 285 14.49 6.65 -10.17
N ILE A 286 14.02 6.30 -8.96
CA ILE A 286 13.18 7.16 -8.11
C ILE A 286 13.88 8.50 -7.86
N ALA A 287 15.16 8.49 -7.46
CA ALA A 287 15.92 9.69 -7.15
C ALA A 287 16.06 10.64 -8.36
N GLN A 288 16.06 10.11 -9.57
CA GLN A 288 16.22 10.87 -10.80
C GLN A 288 14.89 11.37 -11.39
N HIS A 289 13.80 10.62 -11.24
CA HIS A 289 12.58 10.85 -12.02
C HIS A 289 11.34 11.15 -11.16
N ILE A 290 11.30 10.79 -9.88
CA ILE A 290 10.17 11.10 -9.00
C ILE A 290 10.47 12.36 -8.22
N LYS A 291 9.87 13.47 -8.67
CA LYS A 291 9.99 14.79 -8.04
C LYS A 291 8.82 15.04 -7.10
N VAL A 292 9.06 15.65 -5.94
CA VAL A 292 8.07 15.98 -4.89
C VAL A 292 8.12 17.49 -4.63
#